data_e40319e9794d1d9ff146a1b2d7e40797
#
_entry.id   e40319e9794d1d9ff146a1b2d7e40797
#
_cell.length_a   1.000
_cell.length_b   1.000
_cell.length_c   1.000
_cell.angle_alpha   90.00
_cell.angle_beta   90.00
_cell.angle_gamma   90.00
#
_symmetry.space_group_name_H-M   'P 1'
#
loop_
_entity.id
_entity.type
_entity.pdbx_description
1 polymer ?
#
loop_
_entity_poly.entity_id
_entity_poly.type
_entity_poly.pdbx_seq_one_letter_code
_entity_poly.pdbx_strand_id
1 'polypeptide(L)'
;YELAKQGIKEFIFGVRGYVNYRSLFDTFKEGIGFSARYKIKPRVHFKYQPRVDSVGNADSVRINMDYYRINNITLIIQGDNIFRLDVKKLINYHLEKKAMMTIVLKKWDNVEEFGVADVDNALRIKRFVEKPKKEEAPSNLINTGIYVLSPDIKKVFESEDVIKMREEGKMDFGKDIIPYLINHDYPVYGYITEDIWFDVGTPDRYLDAMQTLLATLPDSEIGGKRIDEDKRIFVQGTSPDSIRRRNIIISKYKKGKIKVEGNALIGRHCQIGNGIYIENSVIDNFTIVKNNVKIVKSSIMDRVYLGNNVEIQNSIIGRHVEIKDGVKIINSVIADDVTIGENSEIVNSRIYPHRVINSGSKLHDTMLT
;
A
#
# COMPACT_ATOMS: atom_id res chain seq x y z
N TYR A 1 5.26 8.01 -5.88
CA TYR A 1 6.49 8.79 -5.68
C TYR A 1 7.67 8.12 -6.37
N GLU A 2 7.99 6.84 -6.07
CA GLU A 2 9.15 6.13 -6.64
C GLU A 2 9.14 6.12 -8.18
N LEU A 3 8.01 5.86 -8.79
CA LEU A 3 7.86 5.87 -10.24
C LEU A 3 8.03 7.27 -10.84
N ALA A 4 7.42 8.28 -10.22
CA ALA A 4 7.55 9.66 -10.69
C ALA A 4 8.98 10.19 -10.55
N LYS A 5 9.71 9.79 -9.50
CA LYS A 5 11.14 10.09 -9.31
C LYS A 5 12.01 9.47 -10.40
N GLN A 6 11.62 8.32 -10.94
CA GLN A 6 12.29 7.65 -12.05
C GLN A 6 11.86 8.15 -13.43
N GLY A 7 11.06 9.20 -13.49
CA GLY A 7 10.69 9.89 -14.74
C GLY A 7 9.37 9.45 -15.35
N ILE A 8 8.58 8.61 -14.68
CA ILE A 8 7.21 8.33 -15.10
C ILE A 8 6.38 9.59 -14.89
N LYS A 9 5.77 10.10 -15.97
CA LYS A 9 5.06 11.39 -15.95
C LYS A 9 3.55 11.26 -15.92
N GLU A 10 3.01 10.15 -16.40
CA GLU A 10 1.58 9.93 -16.53
C GLU A 10 1.15 8.69 -15.74
N PHE A 11 0.13 8.86 -14.92
CA PHE A 11 -0.45 7.82 -14.08
C PHE A 11 -1.95 7.76 -14.37
N ILE A 12 -2.45 6.58 -14.62
CA ILE A 12 -3.86 6.32 -14.85
C ILE A 12 -4.34 5.35 -13.79
N PHE A 13 -5.26 5.79 -12.96
CA PHE A 13 -5.93 4.93 -11.98
C PHE A 13 -7.24 4.42 -12.57
N GLY A 14 -7.27 3.12 -12.91
CA GLY A 14 -8.52 2.41 -13.16
C GLY A 14 -9.19 2.07 -11.83
N VAL A 15 -10.29 2.75 -11.51
CA VAL A 15 -10.87 2.67 -10.18
C VAL A 15 -12.29 2.12 -10.25
N ARG A 16 -12.52 1.00 -9.55
CA ARG A 16 -13.85 0.40 -9.42
C ARG A 16 -14.54 0.88 -8.13
N GLY A 17 -15.75 1.43 -8.29
CA GLY A 17 -16.57 1.91 -7.18
C GLY A 17 -16.29 3.34 -6.75
N TYR A 18 -17.37 4.07 -6.43
CA TYR A 18 -17.32 5.51 -6.14
C TYR A 18 -16.52 5.86 -4.89
N VAL A 19 -16.59 5.06 -3.86
CA VAL A 19 -15.86 5.30 -2.59
C VAL A 19 -14.36 5.29 -2.83
N ASN A 20 -13.86 4.30 -3.56
CA ASN A 20 -12.45 4.20 -3.91
C ASN A 20 -12.01 5.36 -4.80
N TYR A 21 -12.83 5.71 -5.80
CA TYR A 21 -12.57 6.86 -6.66
C TYR A 21 -12.41 8.15 -5.85
N ARG A 22 -13.36 8.45 -4.97
CA ARG A 22 -13.32 9.66 -4.15
C ARG A 22 -12.09 9.71 -3.25
N SER A 23 -11.76 8.62 -2.56
CA SER A 23 -10.59 8.55 -1.68
C SER A 23 -9.28 8.81 -2.43
N LEU A 24 -9.11 8.20 -3.60
CA LEU A 24 -7.92 8.41 -4.44
C LEU A 24 -7.88 9.83 -5.01
N PHE A 25 -9.01 10.35 -5.48
CA PHE A 25 -9.10 11.72 -6.01
C PHE A 25 -8.76 12.75 -4.94
N ASP A 26 -9.30 12.61 -3.71
CA ASP A 26 -9.00 13.51 -2.59
C ASP A 26 -7.52 13.46 -2.19
N THR A 27 -6.88 12.30 -2.34
CA THR A 27 -5.46 12.12 -2.02
C THR A 27 -4.54 12.73 -3.07
N PHE A 28 -4.81 12.50 -4.35
CA PHE A 28 -3.90 12.87 -5.44
C PHE A 28 -4.30 14.16 -6.17
N LYS A 29 -5.58 14.55 -6.19
CA LYS A 29 -6.09 15.78 -6.82
C LYS A 29 -5.45 16.05 -8.19
N GLU A 30 -5.54 15.11 -9.11
CA GLU A 30 -4.93 15.18 -10.44
C GLU A 30 -3.41 15.43 -10.43
N GLY A 31 -2.73 15.13 -9.32
CA GLY A 31 -1.30 15.34 -9.14
C GLY A 31 -0.90 16.66 -8.47
N ILE A 32 -1.81 17.61 -8.28
CA ILE A 32 -1.50 18.93 -7.70
C ILE A 32 -1.01 18.80 -6.25
N GLY A 33 -1.73 18.07 -5.41
CA GLY A 33 -1.34 17.85 -4.02
C GLY A 33 -0.01 17.11 -3.88
N PHE A 34 0.24 16.17 -4.77
CA PHE A 34 1.47 15.42 -4.86
C PHE A 34 2.65 16.29 -5.31
N SER A 35 2.43 17.15 -6.30
CA SER A 35 3.42 18.09 -6.81
C SER A 35 3.88 19.10 -5.77
N ALA A 36 2.94 19.63 -4.99
CA ALA A 36 3.24 20.58 -3.92
C ALA A 36 4.14 19.96 -2.83
N ARG A 37 3.90 18.69 -2.49
CA ARG A 37 4.65 17.99 -1.43
C ARG A 37 6.04 17.53 -1.87
N TYR A 38 6.15 16.99 -3.08
CA TYR A 38 7.35 16.28 -3.54
C TYR A 38 8.13 17.01 -4.64
N LYS A 39 7.64 18.18 -5.10
CA LYS A 39 8.22 18.95 -6.21
C LYS A 39 8.37 18.17 -7.53
N ILE A 40 7.58 17.15 -7.70
CA ILE A 40 7.47 16.34 -8.92
C ILE A 40 6.11 16.65 -9.52
N LYS A 41 6.01 16.78 -10.85
CA LYS A 41 4.77 17.16 -11.55
C LYS A 41 4.23 15.98 -12.38
N PRO A 42 3.75 14.89 -11.76
CA PRO A 42 3.07 13.84 -12.49
C PRO A 42 1.69 14.31 -12.92
N ARG A 43 1.25 13.85 -14.08
CA ARG A 43 -0.17 13.92 -14.47
C ARG A 43 -0.88 12.69 -13.92
N VAL A 44 -1.95 12.88 -13.19
CA VAL A 44 -2.73 11.79 -12.61
C VAL A 44 -4.14 11.84 -13.20
N HIS A 45 -4.52 10.76 -13.84
CA HIS A 45 -5.83 10.57 -14.43
C HIS A 45 -6.59 9.51 -13.66
N PHE A 46 -7.88 9.71 -13.47
CA PHE A 46 -8.76 8.75 -12.83
C PHE A 46 -9.83 8.30 -13.81
N LYS A 47 -9.87 7.02 -14.11
CA LYS A 47 -10.96 6.42 -14.86
C LYS A 47 -11.85 5.67 -13.88
N TYR A 48 -12.98 6.28 -13.55
CA TYR A 48 -14.03 5.59 -12.83
C TYR A 48 -14.64 4.50 -13.71
N GLN A 49 -14.76 3.31 -13.13
CA GLN A 49 -15.38 2.17 -13.79
C GLN A 49 -16.58 1.72 -12.94
N PRO A 50 -17.81 1.85 -13.45
CA PRO A 50 -18.97 1.23 -12.84
C PRO A 50 -18.74 -0.27 -12.66
N ARG A 51 -19.34 -0.85 -11.62
CA ARG A 51 -19.15 -2.28 -11.32
C ARG A 51 -19.55 -3.22 -12.46
N VAL A 52 -20.44 -2.76 -13.33
CA VAL A 52 -20.96 -3.52 -14.48
C VAL A 52 -20.08 -3.44 -15.72
N ASP A 53 -19.14 -2.49 -15.79
CA ASP A 53 -18.37 -2.24 -17.01
C ASP A 53 -17.03 -2.99 -17.07
N SER A 54 -16.57 -3.60 -15.98
CA SER A 54 -15.31 -4.33 -15.92
C SER A 54 -15.49 -5.70 -15.27
N VAL A 55 -15.07 -6.74 -15.98
CA VAL A 55 -15.21 -8.12 -15.56
C VAL A 55 -13.91 -8.75 -15.05
N GLY A 56 -12.91 -7.93 -14.77
CA GLY A 56 -11.62 -8.36 -14.22
C GLY A 56 -10.56 -7.27 -14.25
N ASN A 57 -9.41 -7.52 -13.66
CA ASN A 57 -8.30 -6.55 -13.62
C ASN A 57 -7.66 -6.33 -15.01
N ALA A 58 -7.60 -7.34 -15.87
CA ALA A 58 -7.13 -7.20 -17.25
C ALA A 58 -8.13 -6.41 -18.11
N ASP A 59 -9.44 -6.58 -17.89
CA ASP A 59 -10.45 -5.77 -18.57
C ASP A 59 -10.38 -4.30 -18.17
N SER A 60 -10.10 -4.03 -16.90
CA SER A 60 -9.83 -2.67 -16.43
C SER A 60 -8.67 -2.03 -17.20
N VAL A 61 -7.59 -2.77 -17.42
CA VAL A 61 -6.44 -2.31 -18.21
C VAL A 61 -6.85 -2.06 -19.66
N ARG A 62 -7.56 -3.00 -20.31
CA ARG A 62 -8.08 -2.84 -21.68
C ARG A 62 -8.90 -1.57 -21.81
N ILE A 63 -9.89 -1.37 -20.93
CA ILE A 63 -10.76 -0.16 -20.94
C ILE A 63 -9.93 1.13 -20.83
N ASN A 64 -8.92 1.15 -19.98
CA ASN A 64 -8.06 2.30 -19.82
C ASN A 64 -7.18 2.54 -21.06
N MET A 65 -6.61 1.48 -21.64
CA MET A 65 -5.80 1.57 -22.86
C MET A 65 -6.62 2.11 -24.03
N ASP A 66 -7.87 1.69 -24.17
CA ASP A 66 -8.78 2.15 -25.24
C ASP A 66 -9.20 3.60 -25.00
N TYR A 67 -9.67 3.93 -23.80
CA TYR A 67 -10.17 5.26 -23.46
C TYR A 67 -9.10 6.36 -23.63
N TYR A 68 -7.89 6.10 -23.16
CA TYR A 68 -6.76 7.04 -23.25
C TYR A 68 -5.93 6.86 -24.52
N ARG A 69 -6.33 5.96 -25.44
CA ARG A 69 -5.65 5.66 -26.70
C ARG A 69 -4.16 5.33 -26.49
N ILE A 70 -3.87 4.53 -25.48
CA ILE A 70 -2.49 4.15 -25.14
C ILE A 70 -1.95 3.18 -26.20
N ASN A 71 -0.88 3.58 -26.90
CA ASN A 71 -0.23 2.78 -27.93
C ASN A 71 1.28 2.62 -27.67
N ASN A 72 1.69 2.77 -26.42
CA ASN A 72 3.06 2.64 -25.97
C ASN A 72 3.21 1.46 -25.00
N ILE A 73 4.45 1.10 -24.69
CA ILE A 73 4.74 0.16 -23.60
C ILE A 73 4.10 0.70 -22.33
N THR A 74 3.38 -0.16 -21.64
CA THR A 74 2.59 0.21 -20.47
C THR A 74 3.03 -0.59 -19.25
N LEU A 75 3.40 0.11 -18.17
CA LEU A 75 3.65 -0.49 -16.87
C LEU A 75 2.34 -0.56 -16.09
N ILE A 76 1.95 -1.76 -15.70
CA ILE A 76 0.75 -2.03 -14.91
C ILE A 76 1.16 -2.40 -13.49
N ILE A 77 0.47 -1.84 -12.50
CA ILE A 77 0.73 -2.14 -11.10
C ILE A 77 -0.61 -2.24 -10.37
N GLN A 78 -0.79 -3.30 -9.61
CA GLN A 78 -1.92 -3.44 -8.71
C GLN A 78 -1.80 -2.41 -7.56
N GLY A 79 -2.93 -1.81 -7.18
CA GLY A 79 -2.95 -0.64 -6.29
C GLY A 79 -2.64 -0.92 -4.82
N ASP A 80 -2.58 -2.18 -4.43
CA ASP A 80 -2.25 -2.68 -3.10
C ASP A 80 -0.79 -3.12 -2.94
N ASN A 81 0.07 -2.78 -3.90
CA ASN A 81 1.50 -3.10 -3.85
C ASN A 81 2.35 -1.95 -3.30
N ILE A 82 3.21 -2.25 -2.34
CA ILE A 82 4.35 -1.42 -1.94
C ILE A 82 5.61 -2.07 -2.50
N PHE A 83 6.39 -1.31 -3.29
CA PHE A 83 7.54 -1.89 -3.97
C PHE A 83 8.67 -0.88 -4.20
N ARG A 84 9.86 -1.42 -4.44
CA ARG A 84 10.97 -0.77 -5.11
C ARG A 84 11.28 -1.50 -6.39
N LEU A 85 11.58 -0.79 -7.44
CA LEU A 85 11.86 -1.35 -8.74
C LEU A 85 12.64 -0.35 -9.59
N ASP A 86 13.69 -0.82 -10.22
CA ASP A 86 14.37 -0.07 -11.28
C ASP A 86 13.55 -0.19 -12.57
N VAL A 87 12.70 0.80 -12.81
CA VAL A 87 11.78 0.81 -13.95
C VAL A 87 12.54 0.78 -15.27
N LYS A 88 13.68 1.47 -15.36
CA LYS A 88 14.49 1.52 -16.58
C LYS A 88 15.05 0.15 -16.93
N LYS A 89 15.58 -0.57 -15.95
CA LYS A 89 16.06 -1.95 -16.15
C LYS A 89 14.94 -2.88 -16.58
N LEU A 90 13.77 -2.78 -15.93
CA LEU A 90 12.62 -3.60 -16.27
C LEU A 90 12.15 -3.35 -17.72
N ILE A 91 12.03 -2.09 -18.13
CA ILE A 91 11.61 -1.74 -19.50
C ILE A 91 12.66 -2.20 -20.54
N ASN A 92 13.95 -1.99 -20.27
CA ASN A 92 15.00 -2.47 -21.16
C ASN A 92 14.97 -4.00 -21.31
N TYR A 93 14.81 -4.73 -20.21
CA TYR A 93 14.63 -6.18 -20.24
C TYR A 93 13.43 -6.61 -21.10
N HIS A 94 12.29 -5.97 -20.94
CA HIS A 94 11.08 -6.22 -21.74
C HIS A 94 11.36 -6.04 -23.25
N LEU A 95 12.04 -4.96 -23.61
CA LEU A 95 12.40 -4.66 -25.00
C LEU A 95 13.40 -5.66 -25.57
N GLU A 96 14.45 -6.01 -24.83
CA GLU A 96 15.46 -7.01 -25.23
C GLU A 96 14.84 -8.38 -25.49
N LYS A 97 13.90 -8.79 -24.65
CA LYS A 97 13.15 -10.03 -24.82
C LYS A 97 12.09 -9.96 -25.94
N LYS A 98 11.80 -8.79 -26.48
CA LYS A 98 10.68 -8.57 -27.42
C LYS A 98 9.38 -9.17 -26.87
N ALA A 99 9.17 -9.00 -25.57
CA ALA A 99 8.07 -9.62 -24.86
C ALA A 99 6.73 -8.99 -25.23
N MET A 100 5.67 -9.79 -25.33
CA MET A 100 4.29 -9.32 -25.29
C MET A 100 3.94 -8.86 -23.89
N MET A 101 4.37 -9.63 -22.89
CA MET A 101 4.17 -9.36 -21.48
C MET A 101 5.39 -9.75 -20.69
N THR A 102 5.83 -8.87 -19.77
CA THR A 102 6.82 -9.19 -18.74
C THR A 102 6.15 -9.14 -17.38
N ILE A 103 6.28 -10.20 -16.60
CA ILE A 103 5.75 -10.32 -15.25
C ILE A 103 6.89 -10.16 -14.25
N VAL A 104 6.78 -9.23 -13.32
CA VAL A 104 7.74 -9.13 -12.21
C VAL A 104 7.46 -10.26 -11.22
N LEU A 105 8.47 -11.09 -11.02
CA LEU A 105 8.42 -12.28 -10.16
C LEU A 105 9.32 -12.09 -8.94
N LYS A 106 8.93 -12.69 -7.82
CA LYS A 106 9.72 -12.71 -6.59
C LYS A 106 9.76 -14.11 -6.00
N LYS A 107 10.91 -14.50 -5.45
CA LYS A 107 11.00 -15.75 -4.67
C LYS A 107 10.26 -15.58 -3.36
N TRP A 108 9.39 -16.55 -3.04
CA TRP A 108 8.55 -16.50 -1.86
C TRP A 108 8.26 -17.91 -1.33
N ASP A 109 8.24 -18.07 -0.01
CA ASP A 109 8.06 -19.39 0.59
C ASP A 109 6.58 -19.81 0.68
N ASN A 110 5.69 -18.87 0.96
CA ASN A 110 4.25 -19.12 1.01
C ASN A 110 3.59 -18.72 -0.31
N VAL A 111 3.50 -19.67 -1.23
CA VAL A 111 3.03 -19.45 -2.60
C VAL A 111 1.52 -19.53 -2.78
N GLU A 112 0.79 -20.10 -1.82
CA GLU A 112 -0.64 -20.46 -1.96
C GLU A 112 -1.58 -19.27 -2.16
N GLU A 113 -1.12 -18.07 -1.83
CA GLU A 113 -1.93 -16.86 -1.94
C GLU A 113 -1.72 -16.09 -3.26
N PHE A 114 -0.76 -16.53 -4.07
CA PHE A 114 -0.30 -15.82 -5.27
C PHE A 114 -0.37 -16.70 -6.52
N GLY A 115 -0.33 -16.06 -7.68
CA GLY A 115 -0.02 -16.76 -8.92
C GLY A 115 1.45 -17.18 -8.92
N VAL A 116 1.75 -18.38 -9.41
CA VAL A 116 3.10 -18.96 -9.43
C VAL A 116 3.51 -19.29 -10.85
N ALA A 117 4.72 -18.83 -11.23
CA ALA A 117 5.26 -19.02 -12.56
C ALA A 117 6.38 -20.06 -12.58
N ASP A 118 6.38 -20.96 -13.58
CA ASP A 118 7.54 -21.76 -13.98
C ASP A 118 8.20 -21.14 -15.19
N VAL A 119 9.52 -21.03 -15.17
CA VAL A 119 10.30 -20.36 -16.22
C VAL A 119 11.43 -21.25 -16.73
N ASP A 120 11.74 -21.12 -18.01
CA ASP A 120 12.94 -21.75 -18.59
C ASP A 120 14.22 -20.96 -18.29
N ASN A 121 15.37 -21.45 -18.77
CA ASN A 121 16.67 -20.81 -18.58
C ASN A 121 16.75 -19.39 -19.20
N ALA A 122 15.90 -19.05 -20.14
CA ALA A 122 15.80 -17.72 -20.74
C ALA A 122 14.80 -16.82 -20.00
N LEU A 123 14.23 -17.31 -18.90
CA LEU A 123 13.14 -16.69 -18.12
C LEU A 123 11.83 -16.54 -18.89
N ARG A 124 11.62 -17.33 -19.96
CA ARG A 124 10.31 -17.43 -20.61
C ARG A 124 9.38 -18.25 -19.73
N ILE A 125 8.18 -17.76 -19.50
CA ILE A 125 7.19 -18.44 -18.65
C ILE A 125 6.60 -19.60 -19.44
N LYS A 126 6.71 -20.82 -18.90
CA LYS A 126 6.19 -22.05 -19.49
C LYS A 126 4.89 -22.50 -18.88
N ARG A 127 4.70 -22.19 -17.61
CA ARG A 127 3.50 -22.54 -16.86
C ARG A 127 3.19 -21.45 -15.85
N PHE A 128 1.93 -21.18 -15.65
CA PHE A 128 1.45 -20.27 -14.63
C PHE A 128 0.22 -20.89 -13.95
N VAL A 129 0.21 -20.87 -12.62
CA VAL A 129 -0.90 -21.42 -11.82
C VAL A 129 -1.31 -20.40 -10.80
N GLU A 130 -2.58 -20.00 -10.83
CA GLU A 130 -3.13 -19.03 -9.88
C GLU A 130 -3.51 -19.71 -8.57
N LYS A 131 -2.91 -19.27 -7.47
CA LYS A 131 -3.15 -19.75 -6.10
C LYS A 131 -3.14 -21.28 -5.98
N PRO A 132 -2.01 -21.93 -6.37
CA PRO A 132 -1.90 -23.38 -6.28
C PRO A 132 -1.85 -23.83 -4.81
N LYS A 133 -2.19 -25.07 -4.56
CA LYS A 133 -1.75 -25.72 -3.31
C LYS A 133 -0.23 -25.85 -3.33
N LYS A 134 0.38 -25.89 -2.16
CA LYS A 134 1.85 -25.92 -2.03
C LYS A 134 2.49 -27.07 -2.84
N GLU A 135 1.85 -28.24 -2.85
CA GLU A 135 2.32 -29.44 -3.54
C GLU A 135 2.14 -29.33 -5.07
N GLU A 136 1.26 -28.46 -5.56
CA GLU A 136 0.94 -28.27 -6.98
C GLU A 136 1.68 -27.06 -7.58
N ALA A 137 2.34 -26.28 -6.72
CA ALA A 137 3.07 -25.07 -7.13
C ALA A 137 4.23 -25.45 -8.07
N PRO A 138 4.31 -24.87 -9.27
CA PRO A 138 5.35 -25.24 -10.24
C PRO A 138 6.74 -24.74 -9.85
N SER A 139 6.83 -23.78 -8.95
CA SER A 139 8.07 -23.17 -8.45
C SER A 139 7.80 -22.37 -7.16
N ASN A 140 8.78 -21.59 -6.72
CA ASN A 140 8.62 -20.56 -5.68
C ASN A 140 8.64 -19.12 -6.22
N LEU A 141 8.43 -18.92 -7.51
CA LEU A 141 8.39 -17.61 -8.15
C LEU A 141 6.96 -17.10 -8.21
N ILE A 142 6.62 -16.21 -7.29
CA ILE A 142 5.27 -15.62 -7.23
C ILE A 142 5.13 -14.42 -8.16
N ASN A 143 3.92 -14.22 -8.65
CA ASN A 143 3.49 -13.04 -9.37
C ASN A 143 3.30 -11.86 -8.40
N THR A 144 4.02 -10.77 -8.64
CA THR A 144 3.93 -9.57 -7.80
C THR A 144 2.77 -8.64 -8.16
N GLY A 145 2.01 -8.92 -9.23
CA GLY A 145 0.99 -8.00 -9.73
C GLY A 145 1.56 -6.77 -10.45
N ILE A 146 2.82 -6.83 -10.87
CA ILE A 146 3.49 -5.78 -11.66
C ILE A 146 3.82 -6.36 -13.05
N TYR A 147 3.33 -5.69 -14.09
CA TYR A 147 3.47 -6.15 -15.45
C TYR A 147 3.97 -5.04 -16.39
N VAL A 148 4.72 -5.42 -17.42
CA VAL A 148 4.99 -4.57 -18.56
C VAL A 148 4.32 -5.19 -19.78
N LEU A 149 3.53 -4.40 -20.49
CA LEU A 149 2.79 -4.83 -21.67
C LEU A 149 3.30 -4.09 -22.90
N SER A 150 3.54 -4.83 -23.97
CA SER A 150 3.71 -4.27 -25.31
C SER A 150 2.39 -3.75 -25.86
N PRO A 151 2.39 -2.72 -26.72
CA PRO A 151 1.15 -2.18 -27.30
C PRO A 151 0.36 -3.22 -28.13
N ASP A 152 1.02 -4.23 -28.67
CA ASP A 152 0.40 -5.31 -29.41
C ASP A 152 -0.57 -6.18 -28.57
N ILE A 153 -0.54 -6.07 -27.23
CA ILE A 153 -1.52 -6.72 -26.37
C ILE A 153 -2.97 -6.34 -26.71
N LYS A 154 -3.18 -5.17 -27.32
CA LYS A 154 -4.52 -4.75 -27.78
C LYS A 154 -5.09 -5.71 -28.80
N LYS A 155 -4.27 -6.22 -29.73
CA LYS A 155 -4.71 -7.20 -30.74
C LYS A 155 -5.18 -8.48 -30.06
N VAL A 156 -4.56 -8.84 -28.91
CA VAL A 156 -5.00 -10.00 -28.11
C VAL A 156 -6.36 -9.70 -27.48
N PHE A 157 -6.55 -8.52 -26.90
CA PHE A 157 -7.82 -8.14 -26.29
C PHE A 157 -8.98 -8.03 -27.31
N GLU A 158 -8.66 -7.83 -28.59
CA GLU A 158 -9.60 -7.72 -29.71
C GLU A 158 -9.79 -9.07 -30.43
N SER A 159 -9.07 -10.13 -30.07
CA SER A 159 -9.25 -11.47 -30.65
C SER A 159 -10.62 -12.07 -30.27
N GLU A 160 -11.18 -12.88 -31.17
CA GLU A 160 -12.50 -13.52 -30.96
C GLU A 160 -12.55 -14.33 -29.66
N ASP A 161 -11.48 -15.07 -29.35
CA ASP A 161 -11.40 -15.89 -28.15
C ASP A 161 -11.44 -15.03 -26.87
N VAL A 162 -10.67 -13.94 -26.83
CA VAL A 162 -10.62 -13.05 -25.65
C VAL A 162 -11.91 -12.24 -25.52
N ILE A 163 -12.55 -11.87 -26.63
CA ILE A 163 -13.89 -11.25 -26.61
C ILE A 163 -14.89 -12.21 -25.97
N LYS A 164 -14.89 -13.48 -26.36
CA LYS A 164 -15.76 -14.50 -25.77
C LYS A 164 -15.45 -14.73 -24.30
N MET A 165 -14.16 -14.82 -23.91
CA MET A 165 -13.76 -14.90 -22.51
C MET A 165 -14.32 -13.74 -21.69
N ARG A 166 -14.28 -12.51 -22.23
CA ARG A 166 -14.83 -11.32 -21.59
C ARG A 166 -16.34 -11.41 -21.40
N GLU A 167 -17.08 -11.88 -22.39
CA GLU A 167 -18.53 -12.11 -22.29
C GLU A 167 -18.87 -13.13 -21.20
N GLU A 168 -17.99 -14.10 -20.97
CA GLU A 168 -18.10 -15.08 -19.89
C GLU A 168 -17.60 -14.55 -18.53
N GLY A 169 -17.15 -13.31 -18.45
CA GLY A 169 -16.62 -12.70 -17.21
C GLY A 169 -15.18 -13.12 -16.86
N LYS A 170 -14.43 -13.66 -17.82
CA LYS A 170 -13.08 -14.21 -17.64
C LYS A 170 -12.03 -13.22 -18.16
N MET A 171 -11.69 -12.21 -17.36
CA MET A 171 -10.70 -11.19 -17.70
C MET A 171 -9.81 -10.83 -16.50
N ASP A 172 -9.38 -11.83 -15.75
CA ASP A 172 -8.34 -11.69 -14.73
C ASP A 172 -6.96 -12.00 -15.32
N PHE A 173 -5.94 -11.24 -14.98
CA PHE A 173 -4.60 -11.52 -15.48
C PHE A 173 -4.10 -12.90 -15.09
N GLY A 174 -4.18 -13.24 -13.80
CA GLY A 174 -3.63 -14.49 -13.29
C GLY A 174 -4.41 -15.73 -13.75
N LYS A 175 -5.74 -15.66 -13.70
CA LYS A 175 -6.59 -16.80 -14.00
C LYS A 175 -6.80 -17.03 -15.51
N ASP A 176 -6.85 -15.94 -16.28
CA ASP A 176 -7.37 -16.00 -17.65
C ASP A 176 -6.32 -15.57 -18.68
N ILE A 177 -5.82 -14.34 -18.60
CA ILE A 177 -5.01 -13.74 -19.67
C ILE A 177 -3.58 -14.31 -19.72
N ILE A 178 -2.91 -14.47 -18.57
CA ILE A 178 -1.56 -15.06 -18.56
C ILE A 178 -1.57 -16.49 -19.08
N PRO A 179 -2.44 -17.39 -18.60
CA PRO A 179 -2.56 -18.73 -19.19
C PRO A 179 -2.91 -18.71 -20.68
N TYR A 180 -3.82 -17.82 -21.10
CA TYR A 180 -4.16 -17.68 -22.52
C TYR A 180 -2.92 -17.34 -23.37
N LEU A 181 -2.15 -16.31 -22.95
CA LEU A 181 -0.94 -15.90 -23.67
C LEU A 181 0.09 -17.03 -23.77
N ILE A 182 0.29 -17.79 -22.70
CA ILE A 182 1.23 -18.91 -22.65
C ILE A 182 0.77 -20.03 -23.60
N ASN A 183 -0.50 -20.40 -23.54
CA ASN A 183 -1.08 -21.48 -24.36
C ASN A 183 -1.10 -21.18 -25.87
N HIS A 184 -1.10 -19.88 -26.23
CA HIS A 184 -1.02 -19.43 -27.62
C HIS A 184 0.39 -19.01 -28.02
N ASP A 185 1.41 -19.44 -27.27
CA ASP A 185 2.83 -19.24 -27.55
C ASP A 185 3.29 -17.78 -27.65
N TYR A 186 2.52 -16.83 -27.09
CA TYR A 186 2.98 -15.44 -26.98
C TYR A 186 4.23 -15.33 -26.11
N PRO A 187 5.14 -14.38 -26.40
CA PRO A 187 6.36 -14.20 -25.63
C PRO A 187 6.08 -13.55 -24.26
N VAL A 188 5.85 -14.40 -23.25
CA VAL A 188 5.67 -14.00 -21.85
C VAL A 188 6.94 -14.33 -21.07
N TYR A 189 7.53 -13.34 -20.40
CA TYR A 189 8.78 -13.49 -19.67
C TYR A 189 8.66 -13.06 -18.20
N GLY A 190 9.42 -13.73 -17.33
CA GLY A 190 9.59 -13.35 -15.94
C GLY A 190 10.77 -12.40 -15.76
N TYR A 191 10.59 -11.36 -14.95
CA TYR A 191 11.66 -10.51 -14.44
C TYR A 191 11.78 -10.73 -12.94
N ILE A 192 12.81 -11.44 -12.50
CA ILE A 192 12.99 -11.79 -11.09
C ILE A 192 13.59 -10.59 -10.36
N THR A 193 12.96 -10.16 -9.26
CA THR A 193 13.45 -9.09 -8.39
C THR A 193 13.73 -9.58 -6.99
N GLU A 194 14.81 -9.06 -6.39
CA GLU A 194 15.12 -9.19 -4.97
C GLU A 194 14.75 -7.92 -4.19
N ASP A 195 14.27 -6.88 -4.88
CA ASP A 195 13.89 -5.61 -4.29
C ASP A 195 12.69 -5.74 -3.33
N ILE A 196 12.48 -4.70 -2.53
CA ILE A 196 11.34 -4.61 -1.62
C ILE A 196 10.03 -4.71 -2.40
N TRP A 197 9.20 -5.64 -1.99
CA TRP A 197 7.83 -5.79 -2.45
C TRP A 197 6.93 -6.35 -1.36
N PHE A 198 5.76 -5.77 -1.19
CA PHE A 198 4.71 -6.22 -0.29
C PHE A 198 3.35 -6.08 -0.98
N ASP A 199 2.53 -7.09 -0.83
CA ASP A 199 1.08 -7.03 -1.04
C ASP A 199 0.43 -6.63 0.29
N VAL A 200 -0.18 -5.43 0.35
CA VAL A 200 -0.81 -4.91 1.58
C VAL A 200 -2.32 -5.13 1.60
N GLY A 201 -2.77 -6.24 1.04
CA GLY A 201 -4.18 -6.61 0.96
C GLY A 201 -4.88 -6.87 2.31
N THR A 202 -4.12 -6.98 3.42
CA THR A 202 -4.66 -7.14 4.77
C THR A 202 -4.03 -6.16 5.77
N PRO A 203 -4.72 -5.85 6.90
CA PRO A 203 -4.16 -5.00 7.95
C PRO A 203 -2.82 -5.50 8.50
N ASP A 204 -2.68 -6.80 8.72
CA ASP A 204 -1.46 -7.40 9.25
C ASP A 204 -0.30 -7.22 8.27
N ARG A 205 -0.50 -7.51 6.98
CA ARG A 205 0.50 -7.26 5.94
C ARG A 205 0.88 -5.78 5.81
N TYR A 206 -0.07 -4.88 6.00
CA TYR A 206 0.22 -3.44 6.04
C TYR A 206 1.14 -3.08 7.21
N LEU A 207 0.85 -3.59 8.42
CA LEU A 207 1.67 -3.34 9.61
C LEU A 207 3.06 -3.97 9.47
N ASP A 208 3.17 -5.19 8.92
CA ASP A 208 4.44 -5.87 8.66
C ASP A 208 5.28 -5.11 7.62
N ALA A 209 4.66 -4.66 6.54
CA ALA A 209 5.32 -3.83 5.54
C ALA A 209 5.84 -2.52 6.14
N MET A 210 5.01 -1.84 6.94
CA MET A 210 5.39 -0.61 7.64
C MET A 210 6.60 -0.83 8.56
N GLN A 211 6.59 -1.89 9.37
CA GLN A 211 7.69 -2.20 10.29
C GLN A 211 8.98 -2.54 9.53
N THR A 212 8.88 -3.35 8.47
CA THR A 212 10.02 -3.70 7.63
C THR A 212 10.61 -2.48 6.95
N LEU A 213 9.78 -1.58 6.41
CA LEU A 213 10.25 -0.34 5.81
C LEU A 213 10.96 0.55 6.82
N LEU A 214 10.41 0.72 8.03
CA LEU A 214 11.08 1.46 9.09
C LEU A 214 12.44 0.86 9.48
N ALA A 215 12.54 -0.47 9.48
CA ALA A 215 13.76 -1.17 9.83
C ALA A 215 14.84 -1.11 8.74
N THR A 216 14.45 -1.09 7.47
CA THR A 216 15.37 -1.35 6.35
C THR A 216 15.63 -0.15 5.44
N LEU A 217 14.70 0.82 5.34
CA LEU A 217 14.90 1.99 4.48
C LEU A 217 16.11 2.82 4.92
N PRO A 218 16.90 3.37 3.97
CA PRO A 218 17.92 4.35 4.30
C PRO A 218 17.35 5.56 5.06
N ASP A 219 18.07 6.08 6.03
CA ASP A 219 17.61 7.23 6.86
C ASP A 219 17.20 8.44 6.01
N SER A 220 17.90 8.67 4.89
CA SER A 220 17.58 9.75 3.94
C SER A 220 16.21 9.64 3.30
N GLU A 221 15.61 8.45 3.28
CA GLU A 221 14.31 8.19 2.64
C GLU A 221 13.15 8.26 3.63
N ILE A 222 13.41 8.05 4.92
CA ILE A 222 12.38 8.20 5.98
C ILE A 222 11.97 9.64 6.17
N GLY A 223 12.84 10.61 5.82
CA GLY A 223 12.50 12.02 5.78
C GLY A 223 12.30 12.66 7.16
N GLY A 224 12.96 12.15 8.19
CA GLY A 224 12.97 12.67 9.54
C GLY A 224 14.38 12.82 10.10
N LYS A 225 14.53 13.51 11.25
CA LYS A 225 15.77 13.50 12.01
C LYS A 225 15.80 12.24 12.87
N ARG A 226 16.81 11.41 12.71
CA ARG A 226 17.10 10.31 13.64
C ARG A 226 17.53 10.92 14.97
N ILE A 227 16.97 10.46 16.08
CA ILE A 227 17.14 11.06 17.40
C ILE A 227 17.85 10.17 18.41
N ASP A 228 18.15 8.94 18.03
CA ASP A 228 18.84 7.92 18.82
C ASP A 228 19.91 7.25 17.96
N GLU A 229 21.07 6.92 18.54
CA GLU A 229 22.21 6.33 17.81
C GLU A 229 22.02 4.83 17.58
N ASP A 230 21.43 4.14 18.56
CA ASP A 230 21.26 2.68 18.51
C ASP A 230 19.93 2.27 17.89
N LYS A 231 18.88 3.08 18.07
CA LYS A 231 17.51 2.80 17.64
C LYS A 231 17.14 3.63 16.40
N ARG A 232 16.29 3.10 15.56
CA ARG A 232 15.75 3.80 14.39
C ARG A 232 14.51 4.62 14.77
N ILE A 233 14.76 5.70 15.50
CA ILE A 233 13.71 6.62 15.97
C ILE A 233 13.83 7.92 15.17
N PHE A 234 12.80 8.25 14.40
CA PHE A 234 12.77 9.43 13.54
C PHE A 234 11.66 10.39 13.94
N VAL A 235 11.96 11.68 13.92
CA VAL A 235 10.99 12.76 14.13
C VAL A 235 11.05 13.72 12.96
N GLN A 236 9.94 13.91 12.27
CA GLN A 236 9.86 14.77 11.10
C GLN A 236 9.69 16.24 11.48
N GLY A 237 10.07 17.12 10.55
CA GLY A 237 9.90 18.57 10.68
C GLY A 237 10.93 19.35 9.86
N THR A 238 10.45 20.21 8.96
CA THR A 238 11.27 21.01 8.05
C THR A 238 10.95 22.50 8.10
N SER A 239 9.70 22.87 8.43
CA SER A 239 9.30 24.26 8.66
C SER A 239 9.69 24.73 10.08
N PRO A 240 9.85 26.04 10.34
CA PRO A 240 10.23 26.54 11.65
C PRO A 240 9.35 26.03 12.80
N ASP A 241 8.04 26.04 12.65
CA ASP A 241 7.11 25.51 13.67
C ASP A 241 7.27 24.00 13.87
N SER A 242 7.37 23.23 12.79
CA SER A 242 7.55 21.78 12.89
C SER A 242 8.90 21.39 13.49
N ILE A 243 9.96 22.17 13.25
CA ILE A 243 11.27 22.02 13.90
C ILE A 243 11.15 22.29 15.40
N ARG A 244 10.44 23.33 15.80
CA ARG A 244 10.21 23.64 17.22
C ARG A 244 9.51 22.47 17.92
N ARG A 245 8.43 21.94 17.34
CA ARG A 245 7.71 20.79 17.89
C ARG A 245 8.58 19.53 17.95
N ARG A 246 9.34 19.25 16.91
CA ARG A 246 10.34 18.17 16.89
C ARG A 246 11.31 18.30 18.07
N ASN A 247 11.85 19.48 18.31
CA ASN A 247 12.81 19.71 19.40
C ASN A 247 12.19 19.50 20.78
N ILE A 248 10.90 19.82 20.96
CA ILE A 248 10.16 19.50 22.19
C ILE A 248 10.06 17.98 22.38
N ILE A 249 9.71 17.21 21.32
CA ILE A 249 9.63 15.75 21.36
C ILE A 249 10.99 15.15 21.71
N ILE A 250 12.07 15.61 21.06
CA ILE A 250 13.45 15.19 21.37
C ILE A 250 13.82 15.45 22.83
N SER A 251 13.49 16.64 23.34
CA SER A 251 13.74 16.97 24.75
C SER A 251 12.98 16.05 25.72
N LYS A 252 11.72 15.73 25.40
CA LYS A 252 10.90 14.79 26.21
C LYS A 252 11.47 13.37 26.18
N TYR A 253 11.92 12.91 25.00
CA TYR A 253 12.59 11.62 24.85
C TYR A 253 13.85 11.55 25.73
N LYS A 254 14.74 12.52 25.62
CA LYS A 254 15.97 12.59 26.43
C LYS A 254 15.71 12.67 27.95
N LYS A 255 14.57 13.23 28.37
CA LYS A 255 14.15 13.31 29.78
C LYS A 255 13.36 12.08 30.26
N GLY A 256 13.23 11.03 29.44
CA GLY A 256 12.47 9.84 29.79
C GLY A 256 10.95 10.03 29.87
N LYS A 257 10.42 11.16 29.38
CA LYS A 257 8.97 11.41 29.31
C LYS A 257 8.28 10.68 28.16
N ILE A 258 9.06 10.30 27.15
CA ILE A 258 8.68 9.45 26.03
C ILE A 258 9.67 8.30 26.01
N LYS A 259 9.18 7.07 26.13
CA LYS A 259 9.96 5.84 25.99
C LYS A 259 9.67 5.21 24.64
N VAL A 260 10.70 4.84 23.89
CA VAL A 260 10.56 4.17 22.61
C VAL A 260 11.36 2.87 22.60
N GLU A 261 10.72 1.79 22.20
CA GLU A 261 11.36 0.50 21.96
C GLU A 261 11.27 0.14 20.46
N GLY A 262 12.33 -0.49 19.94
CA GLY A 262 12.41 -0.81 18.50
C GLY A 262 12.45 0.44 17.61
N ASN A 263 11.69 0.42 16.51
CA ASN A 263 11.67 1.45 15.48
C ASN A 263 10.45 2.37 15.63
N ALA A 264 10.62 3.67 15.41
CA ALA A 264 9.49 4.61 15.43
C ALA A 264 9.66 5.77 14.45
N LEU A 265 8.55 6.21 13.88
CA LEU A 265 8.46 7.44 13.11
C LEU A 265 7.38 8.34 13.70
N ILE A 266 7.75 9.57 14.06
CA ILE A 266 6.80 10.59 14.51
C ILE A 266 6.77 11.70 13.47
N GLY A 267 5.59 11.96 12.93
CA GLY A 267 5.31 12.94 11.89
C GLY A 267 5.53 14.39 12.34
N ARG A 268 5.46 15.28 11.37
CA ARG A 268 5.58 16.72 11.62
C ARG A 268 4.35 17.27 12.33
N HIS A 269 4.54 18.34 13.08
CA HIS A 269 3.50 19.06 13.83
C HIS A 269 2.78 18.23 14.91
N CYS A 270 3.30 17.05 15.27
CA CYS A 270 2.73 16.27 16.36
C CYS A 270 2.90 16.95 17.70
N GLN A 271 1.93 16.75 18.59
CA GLN A 271 1.98 17.16 19.99
C GLN A 271 1.95 15.90 20.85
N ILE A 272 3.06 15.60 21.51
CA ILE A 272 3.20 14.38 22.30
C ILE A 272 3.28 14.74 23.78
N GLY A 273 2.44 14.14 24.59
CA GLY A 273 2.35 14.33 26.04
C GLY A 273 3.52 13.76 26.83
N ASN A 274 3.29 13.39 28.08
CA ASN A 274 4.25 12.74 28.97
C ASN A 274 3.76 11.33 29.34
N GLY A 275 4.68 10.47 29.76
CA GLY A 275 4.34 9.05 30.07
C GLY A 275 3.99 8.26 28.83
N ILE A 276 4.59 8.57 27.68
CA ILE A 276 4.28 7.93 26.41
C ILE A 276 5.19 6.72 26.22
N TYR A 277 4.62 5.60 25.82
CA TYR A 277 5.33 4.40 25.38
C TYR A 277 5.00 4.09 23.91
N ILE A 278 6.02 3.99 23.08
CA ILE A 278 5.90 3.68 21.66
C ILE A 278 6.80 2.48 21.35
N GLU A 279 6.26 1.48 20.66
CA GLU A 279 7.02 0.32 20.21
C GLU A 279 6.67 -0.03 18.77
N ASN A 280 7.69 -0.09 17.88
CA ASN A 280 7.54 -0.48 16.48
C ASN A 280 6.33 0.16 15.78
N SER A 281 6.17 1.49 15.92
CA SER A 281 4.94 2.18 15.52
C SER A 281 5.22 3.48 14.77
N VAL A 282 4.22 3.89 13.99
CA VAL A 282 4.21 5.16 13.25
C VAL A 282 3.09 6.05 13.78
N ILE A 283 3.41 7.32 14.00
CA ILE A 283 2.47 8.39 14.33
C ILE A 283 2.60 9.45 13.24
N ASP A 284 1.59 9.63 12.40
CA ASP A 284 1.63 10.56 11.28
C ASP A 284 1.31 12.00 11.71
N ASN A 285 1.36 12.91 10.77
CA ASN A 285 1.40 14.35 10.94
C ASN A 285 0.20 14.92 11.70
N PHE A 286 0.40 16.04 12.40
CA PHE A 286 -0.63 16.80 13.12
C PHE A 286 -1.38 16.02 14.20
N THR A 287 -0.90 14.86 14.59
CA THR A 287 -1.50 14.01 15.62
C THR A 287 -1.24 14.59 17.02
N ILE A 288 -2.25 14.52 17.88
CA ILE A 288 -2.19 14.95 19.28
C ILE A 288 -2.29 13.71 20.16
N VAL A 289 -1.25 13.45 20.94
CA VAL A 289 -1.19 12.37 21.92
C VAL A 289 -1.10 12.99 23.31
N LYS A 290 -2.09 12.74 24.16
CA LYS A 290 -2.14 13.23 25.53
C LYS A 290 -1.19 12.43 26.44
N ASN A 291 -1.46 12.33 27.73
CA ASN A 291 -0.55 11.70 28.68
C ASN A 291 -0.86 10.20 28.89
N ASN A 292 0.19 9.46 29.28
CA ASN A 292 0.08 8.02 29.63
C ASN A 292 -0.49 7.16 28.51
N VAL A 293 -0.06 7.40 27.29
CA VAL A 293 -0.52 6.66 26.11
C VAL A 293 0.50 5.58 25.73
N LYS A 294 0.01 4.38 25.42
CA LYS A 294 0.80 3.24 24.94
C LYS A 294 0.41 2.88 23.52
N ILE A 295 1.39 2.84 22.60
CA ILE A 295 1.20 2.52 21.19
C ILE A 295 2.22 1.43 20.81
N VAL A 296 1.74 0.24 20.45
CA VAL A 296 2.57 -0.94 20.16
C VAL A 296 2.19 -1.49 18.79
N LYS A 297 3.20 -1.71 17.92
CA LYS A 297 3.04 -2.31 16.60
C LYS A 297 1.86 -1.76 15.80
N SER A 298 1.68 -0.44 15.83
CA SER A 298 0.48 0.22 15.32
C SER A 298 0.80 1.38 14.39
N SER A 299 -0.13 1.68 13.50
CA SER A 299 -0.09 2.83 12.61
C SER A 299 -1.17 3.84 13.00
N ILE A 300 -0.76 5.03 13.39
CA ILE A 300 -1.65 6.17 13.70
C ILE A 300 -1.54 7.15 12.55
N MET A 301 -2.61 7.33 11.78
CA MET A 301 -2.61 8.23 10.63
C MET A 301 -2.71 9.70 11.03
N ASP A 302 -2.74 10.61 10.07
CA ASP A 302 -2.67 12.05 10.34
C ASP A 302 -3.92 12.61 11.03
N ARG A 303 -3.70 13.66 11.84
CA ARG A 303 -4.75 14.40 12.57
C ARG A 303 -5.57 13.57 13.55
N VAL A 304 -4.99 12.52 14.08
CA VAL A 304 -5.62 11.72 15.13
C VAL A 304 -5.48 12.43 16.49
N TYR A 305 -6.52 12.33 17.30
CA TYR A 305 -6.48 12.74 18.69
C TYR A 305 -6.54 11.53 19.61
N LEU A 306 -5.54 11.37 20.47
CA LEU A 306 -5.49 10.36 21.54
C LEU A 306 -5.57 11.03 22.90
N GLY A 307 -6.61 10.70 23.64
CA GLY A 307 -6.83 11.15 25.03
C GLY A 307 -5.81 10.57 26.01
N ASN A 308 -6.03 10.81 27.30
CA ASN A 308 -5.17 10.28 28.34
C ASN A 308 -5.43 8.79 28.58
N ASN A 309 -4.40 8.05 29.01
CA ASN A 309 -4.49 6.62 29.36
C ASN A 309 -5.03 5.73 28.24
N VAL A 310 -4.77 6.08 26.98
CA VAL A 310 -5.16 5.30 25.81
C VAL A 310 -4.12 4.20 25.55
N GLU A 311 -4.60 2.99 25.23
CA GLU A 311 -3.77 1.85 24.83
C GLU A 311 -4.16 1.38 23.43
N ILE A 312 -3.18 1.30 22.50
CA ILE A 312 -3.36 0.84 21.13
C ILE A 312 -2.31 -0.22 20.82
N GLN A 313 -2.74 -1.41 20.41
CA GLN A 313 -1.85 -2.52 20.07
C GLN A 313 -2.28 -3.17 18.76
N ASN A 314 -1.28 -3.48 17.91
CA ASN A 314 -1.45 -4.18 16.64
C ASN A 314 -2.65 -3.66 15.82
N SER A 315 -2.76 -2.33 15.69
CA SER A 315 -3.97 -1.68 15.16
C SER A 315 -3.63 -0.56 14.18
N ILE A 316 -4.58 -0.29 13.29
CA ILE A 316 -4.51 0.81 12.33
C ILE A 316 -5.59 1.82 12.70
N ILE A 317 -5.18 3.06 12.94
CA ILE A 317 -6.08 4.17 13.26
C ILE A 317 -6.08 5.14 12.09
N GLY A 318 -7.22 5.30 11.44
CA GLY A 318 -7.45 6.16 10.29
C GLY A 318 -7.30 7.65 10.58
N ARG A 319 -7.48 8.47 9.56
CA ARG A 319 -7.32 9.93 9.65
C ARG A 319 -8.48 10.58 10.42
N HIS A 320 -8.19 11.67 11.13
CA HIS A 320 -9.17 12.48 11.88
C HIS A 320 -9.94 11.69 12.95
N VAL A 321 -9.43 10.53 13.37
CA VAL A 321 -10.05 9.74 14.43
C VAL A 321 -9.84 10.44 15.78
N GLU A 322 -10.91 10.53 16.56
CA GLU A 322 -10.89 11.06 17.92
C GLU A 322 -11.11 9.93 18.93
N ILE A 323 -10.07 9.63 19.72
CA ILE A 323 -10.10 8.60 20.77
C ILE A 323 -10.04 9.30 22.12
N LYS A 324 -11.10 9.14 22.92
CA LYS A 324 -11.22 9.76 24.25
C LYS A 324 -10.39 9.02 25.31
N ASP A 325 -10.43 9.52 26.55
CA ASP A 325 -9.61 9.00 27.65
C ASP A 325 -9.94 7.54 27.99
N GLY A 326 -8.94 6.78 28.38
CA GLY A 326 -9.07 5.41 28.88
C GLY A 326 -9.48 4.35 27.86
N VAL A 327 -9.45 4.67 26.59
CA VAL A 327 -9.84 3.73 25.52
C VAL A 327 -8.73 2.70 25.27
N LYS A 328 -9.13 1.45 25.04
CA LYS A 328 -8.27 0.34 24.66
C LYS A 328 -8.63 -0.22 23.30
N ILE A 329 -7.65 -0.33 22.39
CA ILE A 329 -7.83 -0.85 21.02
C ILE A 329 -6.76 -1.91 20.73
N ILE A 330 -7.20 -3.12 20.39
CA ILE A 330 -6.30 -4.25 20.12
C ILE A 330 -6.72 -4.96 18.82
N ASN A 331 -5.74 -5.31 17.96
CA ASN A 331 -5.94 -6.08 16.73
C ASN A 331 -7.09 -5.52 15.86
N SER A 332 -7.20 -4.20 15.76
CA SER A 332 -8.39 -3.57 15.19
C SER A 332 -8.04 -2.53 14.12
N VAL A 333 -8.99 -2.30 13.22
CA VAL A 333 -8.90 -1.24 12.21
C VAL A 333 -10.02 -0.24 12.46
N ILE A 334 -9.63 0.99 12.74
CA ILE A 334 -10.53 2.13 12.90
C ILE A 334 -10.37 3.01 11.66
N ALA A 335 -11.39 3.14 10.87
CA ALA A 335 -11.35 3.94 9.65
C ALA A 335 -11.45 5.44 9.93
N ASP A 336 -11.41 6.25 8.87
CA ASP A 336 -11.36 7.72 8.96
C ASP A 336 -12.60 8.31 9.64
N ASP A 337 -12.41 9.44 10.32
CA ASP A 337 -13.51 10.26 10.93
C ASP A 337 -14.36 9.50 11.96
N VAL A 338 -13.78 8.56 12.70
CA VAL A 338 -14.46 7.84 13.80
C VAL A 338 -14.21 8.56 15.12
N THR A 339 -15.23 8.65 15.96
CA THR A 339 -15.12 9.11 17.35
C THR A 339 -15.37 7.96 18.32
N ILE A 340 -14.45 7.74 19.28
CA ILE A 340 -14.56 6.68 20.28
C ILE A 340 -14.66 7.33 21.67
N GLY A 341 -15.78 7.06 22.35
CA GLY A 341 -16.08 7.55 23.70
C GLY A 341 -15.19 6.94 24.77
N GLU A 342 -15.13 7.61 25.91
CA GLU A 342 -14.25 7.28 27.03
C GLU A 342 -14.44 5.83 27.53
N ASN A 343 -13.35 5.24 28.02
CA ASN A 343 -13.33 3.90 28.64
C ASN A 343 -13.92 2.79 27.77
N SER A 344 -13.91 2.96 26.45
CA SER A 344 -14.35 1.92 25.51
C SER A 344 -13.24 0.93 25.24
N GLU A 345 -13.62 -0.33 24.96
CA GLU A 345 -12.73 -1.42 24.59
C GLU A 345 -13.11 -1.97 23.21
N ILE A 346 -12.14 -2.01 22.28
CA ILE A 346 -12.33 -2.47 20.90
C ILE A 346 -11.27 -3.52 20.61
N VAL A 347 -11.67 -4.76 20.36
CA VAL A 347 -10.76 -5.90 20.14
C VAL A 347 -11.17 -6.67 18.90
N ASN A 348 -10.20 -7.07 18.06
CA ASN A 348 -10.39 -7.86 16.84
C ASN A 348 -11.50 -7.29 15.92
N SER A 349 -11.61 -5.96 15.84
CA SER A 349 -12.80 -5.33 15.24
C SER A 349 -12.42 -4.40 14.08
N ARG A 350 -13.38 -4.18 13.18
CA ARG A 350 -13.26 -3.24 12.07
C ARG A 350 -14.38 -2.20 12.14
N ILE A 351 -14.03 -0.95 12.35
CA ILE A 351 -14.96 0.17 12.44
C ILE A 351 -14.89 0.98 11.16
N TYR A 352 -15.98 1.07 10.45
CA TYR A 352 -16.10 1.81 9.20
C TYR A 352 -16.12 3.32 9.42
N PRO A 353 -15.87 4.14 8.37
CA PRO A 353 -15.78 5.60 8.52
C PRO A 353 -17.04 6.26 9.09
N HIS A 354 -16.83 7.42 9.72
CA HIS A 354 -17.90 8.30 10.22
C HIS A 354 -18.79 7.66 11.29
N ARG A 355 -18.22 6.78 12.12
CA ARG A 355 -18.95 6.15 13.24
C ARG A 355 -18.65 6.85 14.57
N VAL A 356 -19.64 6.83 15.44
CA VAL A 356 -19.51 7.29 16.82
C VAL A 356 -19.76 6.10 17.76
N ILE A 357 -18.74 5.80 18.56
CA ILE A 357 -18.81 4.76 19.60
C ILE A 357 -19.07 5.44 20.93
N ASN A 358 -20.12 5.06 21.62
CA ASN A 358 -20.45 5.63 22.92
C ASN A 358 -19.45 5.24 24.00
N SER A 359 -19.31 6.08 25.03
CA SER A 359 -18.45 5.80 26.18
C SER A 359 -18.81 4.47 26.85
N GLY A 360 -17.80 3.74 27.30
CA GLY A 360 -17.96 2.43 27.95
C GLY A 360 -18.36 1.28 27.03
N SER A 361 -18.36 1.48 25.72
CA SER A 361 -18.68 0.41 24.74
C SER A 361 -17.63 -0.68 24.74
N LYS A 362 -18.06 -1.95 24.62
CA LYS A 362 -17.19 -3.11 24.43
C LYS A 362 -17.53 -3.77 23.10
N LEU A 363 -16.61 -3.68 22.14
CA LEU A 363 -16.75 -4.25 20.81
C LEU A 363 -15.69 -5.31 20.62
N HIS A 364 -16.11 -6.54 20.47
CA HIS A 364 -15.23 -7.70 20.24
C HIS A 364 -15.66 -8.41 18.96
N ASP A 365 -14.70 -8.79 18.11
CA ASP A 365 -14.92 -9.51 16.87
C ASP A 365 -16.03 -8.88 16.00
N THR A 366 -16.10 -7.53 16.00
CA THR A 366 -17.21 -6.77 15.44
C THR A 366 -16.80 -6.08 14.15
N MET A 367 -17.67 -6.14 13.13
CA MET A 367 -17.60 -5.29 11.95
C MET A 367 -18.76 -4.27 12.02
N LEU A 368 -18.44 -3.03 12.37
CA LEU A 368 -19.41 -1.94 12.46
C LEU A 368 -19.37 -1.12 11.17
N THR A 369 -20.37 -1.36 10.30
CA THR A 369 -20.48 -0.73 8.97
C THR A 369 -21.39 0.48 8.98
#